data_e85d529868e0ecc16b696c56ad980f91
#
_entry.id   e85d529868e0ecc16b696c56ad980f91
#
_cell.length_a   1.000
_cell.length_b   1.000
_cell.length_c   1.000
_cell.angle_alpha   90.00
_cell.angle_beta   90.00
_cell.angle_gamma   90.00
#
_symmetry.space_group_name_H-M   'P 1'
#
loop_
_entity.id
_entity.type
_entity.pdbx_description
1 polymer ?
#
loop_
_entity_poly.entity_id
_entity_poly.type
_entity_poly.pdbx_seq_one_letter_code
_entity_poly.pdbx_strand_id
1 'polypeptide(L)'
;MARETSKTCNYSHNVTFFYNWAEKKISTEWTTRDAVVIGLGLAICLIVVLANLMVMIAIFKNHRFHFPIYYLLGNMAAADLFAGVAYANLMLNTGPWTSRLTKVRWYIRGALIDISLTASVANLLAVAVERHQTIMTMQQHSTMTKRRVLLLIVCIWVVSILMGLIPSIFWNCECDLNDCSTVAPLYSRRFLIFWAVLNLLVFVIMVAMYTHIFCYVRYQSRKSSQHTSEMHYSQTVDNLMKTIVMVLGAFVICWTPGLVTLLLDGLLGKDSHANDFEKFCLVIAECNSLVNPIIYSLRDKEMRSTFKSILCCLCRKCLGQQRAFSSVEINPPFPEDIFGCLHKFEDARGSPQNTNNDCDDARGDTAVYKSSNTGIRPV
;
A
#
# COMPACT_ATOMS: atom_id res chain seq x y z
N MET A 1 -38.70 9.55 -29.32
CA MET A 1 -38.07 8.21 -29.22
C MET A 1 -37.15 8.05 -30.41
N ALA A 2 -35.90 8.49 -30.29
CA ALA A 2 -34.89 8.29 -31.31
C ALA A 2 -34.26 6.88 -31.08
N ARG A 3 -34.42 6.02 -32.10
CA ARG A 3 -33.76 4.72 -32.17
C ARG A 3 -32.24 4.98 -32.24
N GLU A 4 -31.54 4.81 -31.16
CA GLU A 4 -30.07 4.64 -31.20
C GLU A 4 -29.80 3.36 -31.99
N THR A 5 -29.44 3.55 -33.25
CA THR A 5 -28.82 2.49 -34.03
C THR A 5 -27.50 2.14 -33.38
N SER A 6 -27.41 0.94 -32.81
CA SER A 6 -26.16 0.32 -32.39
C SER A 6 -25.18 0.46 -33.56
N LYS A 7 -24.28 1.45 -33.49
CA LYS A 7 -23.14 1.55 -34.40
C LYS A 7 -22.23 0.37 -34.06
N THR A 8 -22.29 -0.68 -34.85
CA THR A 8 -21.28 -1.74 -34.81
C THR A 8 -19.97 -1.11 -35.17
N CYS A 9 -19.11 -0.94 -34.17
CA CYS A 9 -17.75 -0.41 -34.37
C CYS A 9 -16.95 -1.44 -35.18
N ASN A 10 -16.65 -1.10 -36.42
CA ASN A 10 -15.94 -1.98 -37.35
C ASN A 10 -14.43 -1.70 -37.36
N TYR A 11 -13.85 -1.44 -36.18
CA TYR A 11 -12.42 -1.21 -36.06
C TYR A 11 -11.63 -2.50 -35.77
N SER A 12 -10.37 -2.50 -36.17
CA SER A 12 -9.45 -3.61 -35.93
C SER A 12 -9.42 -4.04 -34.47
N HIS A 13 -9.39 -5.35 -34.21
CA HIS A 13 -9.23 -5.91 -32.87
C HIS A 13 -7.81 -5.77 -32.30
N ASN A 14 -6.89 -5.14 -33.05
CA ASN A 14 -5.50 -5.03 -32.66
C ASN A 14 -5.24 -3.75 -31.85
N VAL A 15 -4.58 -3.90 -30.67
CA VAL A 15 -4.14 -2.79 -29.80
C VAL A 15 -3.23 -1.82 -30.56
N THR A 16 -2.39 -2.30 -31.46
CA THR A 16 -1.47 -1.49 -32.27
C THR A 16 -2.19 -0.43 -33.08
N PHE A 17 -3.42 -0.69 -33.55
CA PHE A 17 -4.23 0.29 -34.27
C PHE A 17 -4.50 1.54 -33.40
N PHE A 18 -4.93 1.34 -32.14
CA PHE A 18 -5.22 2.44 -31.22
C PHE A 18 -3.98 3.22 -30.82
N TYR A 19 -2.84 2.53 -30.66
CA TYR A 19 -1.55 3.17 -30.37
C TYR A 19 -1.09 4.04 -31.53
N ASN A 20 -1.22 3.56 -32.78
CA ASN A 20 -0.90 4.35 -33.97
C ASN A 20 -1.82 5.57 -34.12
N TRP A 21 -3.12 5.42 -33.81
CA TRP A 21 -4.06 6.53 -33.81
C TRP A 21 -3.71 7.60 -32.76
N ALA A 22 -3.28 7.18 -31.59
CA ALA A 22 -2.82 8.05 -30.51
C ALA A 22 -1.40 8.62 -30.73
N GLU A 23 -0.77 8.32 -31.88
CA GLU A 23 0.62 8.71 -32.21
C GLU A 23 1.66 8.20 -31.20
N LYS A 24 1.28 7.19 -30.42
CA LYS A 24 2.13 6.54 -29.41
C LYS A 24 2.88 5.36 -30.03
N LYS A 25 4.18 5.56 -30.29
CA LYS A 25 5.01 4.52 -30.90
C LYS A 25 5.21 3.34 -29.97
N ILE A 26 4.89 2.14 -30.44
CA ILE A 26 5.29 0.90 -29.77
C ILE A 26 6.69 0.55 -30.27
N SER A 27 7.66 0.45 -29.34
CA SER A 27 9.00 -0.03 -29.68
C SER A 27 8.94 -1.45 -30.23
N THR A 28 9.63 -1.70 -31.34
CA THR A 28 9.72 -3.06 -31.92
C THR A 28 10.84 -3.88 -31.29
N GLU A 29 11.83 -3.20 -30.70
CA GLU A 29 12.99 -3.80 -30.07
C GLU A 29 13.20 -3.28 -28.67
N TRP A 30 13.87 -4.08 -27.84
CA TRP A 30 14.23 -3.68 -26.48
C TRP A 30 15.39 -2.68 -26.51
N THR A 31 15.11 -1.47 -26.06
CA THR A 31 16.18 -0.49 -25.79
C THR A 31 16.78 -0.75 -24.40
N THR A 32 18.05 -0.36 -24.20
CA THR A 32 18.68 -0.43 -22.86
C THR A 32 17.87 0.32 -21.81
N ARG A 33 17.28 1.47 -22.21
CA ARG A 33 16.39 2.24 -21.34
C ARG A 33 15.16 1.43 -20.89
N ASP A 34 14.50 0.75 -21.81
CA ASP A 34 13.31 -0.06 -21.48
C ASP A 34 13.67 -1.22 -20.59
N ALA A 35 14.79 -1.92 -20.86
CA ALA A 35 15.26 -3.03 -20.03
C ALA A 35 15.58 -2.58 -18.59
N VAL A 36 16.23 -1.42 -18.41
CA VAL A 36 16.53 -0.85 -17.08
C VAL A 36 15.25 -0.48 -16.35
N VAL A 37 14.31 0.22 -17.00
CA VAL A 37 13.05 0.64 -16.38
C VAL A 37 12.23 -0.59 -15.93
N ILE A 38 12.12 -1.61 -16.79
CA ILE A 38 11.37 -2.83 -16.44
C ILE A 38 12.08 -3.62 -15.36
N GLY A 39 13.40 -3.76 -15.42
CA GLY A 39 14.17 -4.48 -14.40
C GLY A 39 14.04 -3.82 -13.02
N LEU A 40 14.16 -2.49 -12.95
CA LEU A 40 13.95 -1.74 -11.71
C LEU A 40 12.50 -1.83 -11.23
N GLY A 41 11.52 -1.67 -12.13
CA GLY A 41 10.11 -1.79 -11.78
C GLY A 41 9.77 -3.16 -11.22
N LEU A 42 10.21 -4.25 -11.84
CA LEU A 42 9.99 -5.60 -11.32
C LEU A 42 10.69 -5.85 -9.97
N ALA A 43 11.88 -5.27 -9.76
CA ALA A 43 12.55 -5.35 -8.47
C ALA A 43 11.76 -4.61 -7.37
N ILE A 44 11.23 -3.42 -7.68
CA ILE A 44 10.36 -2.67 -6.77
C ILE A 44 9.08 -3.47 -6.48
N CYS A 45 8.41 -4.03 -7.50
CA CYS A 45 7.23 -4.89 -7.32
C CYS A 45 7.49 -6.03 -6.35
N LEU A 46 8.63 -6.73 -6.49
CA LEU A 46 9.00 -7.82 -5.59
C LEU A 46 9.15 -7.32 -4.14
N ILE A 47 9.81 -6.19 -3.94
CA ILE A 47 9.99 -5.60 -2.60
C ILE A 47 8.64 -5.17 -2.03
N VAL A 48 7.75 -4.57 -2.83
CA VAL A 48 6.38 -4.20 -2.45
C VAL A 48 5.61 -5.41 -1.95
N VAL A 49 5.61 -6.50 -2.74
CA VAL A 49 4.90 -7.74 -2.38
C VAL A 49 5.44 -8.32 -1.06
N LEU A 50 6.77 -8.45 -0.93
CA LEU A 50 7.39 -9.02 0.28
C LEU A 50 7.16 -8.15 1.52
N ALA A 51 7.28 -6.84 1.39
CA ALA A 51 7.10 -5.91 2.50
C ALA A 51 5.65 -5.90 3.01
N ASN A 52 4.67 -5.85 2.11
CA ASN A 52 3.26 -5.84 2.50
C ASN A 52 2.78 -7.20 2.99
N LEU A 53 3.29 -8.29 2.43
CA LEU A 53 3.05 -9.64 2.97
C LEU A 53 3.57 -9.74 4.42
N MET A 54 4.74 -9.17 4.72
CA MET A 54 5.28 -9.14 6.08
C MET A 54 4.40 -8.34 7.04
N VAL A 55 3.82 -7.20 6.60
CA VAL A 55 2.83 -6.43 7.38
C VAL A 55 1.60 -7.28 7.68
N MET A 56 1.04 -7.96 6.66
CA MET A 56 -0.14 -8.82 6.84
C MET A 56 0.14 -9.96 7.82
N ILE A 57 1.28 -10.65 7.69
CA ILE A 57 1.68 -11.72 8.61
C ILE A 57 1.84 -11.17 10.03
N ALA A 58 2.43 -9.99 10.21
CA ALA A 58 2.59 -9.37 11.53
C ALA A 58 1.25 -9.06 12.18
N ILE A 59 0.29 -8.49 11.44
CA ILE A 59 -1.05 -8.17 11.94
C ILE A 59 -1.82 -9.45 12.29
N PHE A 60 -1.74 -10.46 11.45
CA PHE A 60 -2.43 -11.74 11.69
C PHE A 60 -1.87 -12.48 12.91
N LYS A 61 -0.55 -12.47 13.08
CA LYS A 61 0.14 -13.26 14.10
C LYS A 61 0.10 -12.64 15.49
N ASN A 62 0.16 -11.31 15.61
CA ASN A 62 0.26 -10.64 16.90
C ASN A 62 -1.13 -10.19 17.37
N HIS A 63 -1.64 -10.83 18.45
CA HIS A 63 -2.94 -10.53 19.05
C HIS A 63 -3.12 -9.07 19.49
N ARG A 64 -2.01 -8.33 19.70
CA ARG A 64 -2.05 -6.89 20.01
C ARG A 64 -2.56 -6.05 18.83
N PHE A 65 -2.58 -6.59 17.61
CA PHE A 65 -3.09 -5.94 16.41
C PHE A 65 -4.54 -6.32 16.08
N HIS A 66 -5.26 -7.01 16.96
CA HIS A 66 -6.65 -7.40 16.72
C HIS A 66 -7.69 -6.32 17.07
N PHE A 67 -7.27 -5.03 17.07
CA PHE A 67 -8.18 -3.89 17.14
C PHE A 67 -8.68 -3.51 15.73
N PRO A 68 -9.89 -2.91 15.63
CA PRO A 68 -10.52 -2.58 14.35
C PRO A 68 -9.63 -1.81 13.36
N ILE A 69 -8.81 -0.87 13.86
CA ILE A 69 -7.90 -0.09 13.02
C ILE A 69 -6.85 -0.94 12.30
N TYR A 70 -6.33 -1.98 12.95
CA TYR A 70 -5.33 -2.85 12.33
C TYR A 70 -5.91 -3.71 11.21
N TYR A 71 -7.23 -3.99 11.22
CA TYR A 71 -7.88 -4.62 10.07
C TYR A 71 -7.89 -3.70 8.85
N LEU A 72 -8.08 -2.38 9.04
CA LEU A 72 -7.95 -1.41 7.94
C LEU A 72 -6.50 -1.30 7.44
N LEU A 73 -5.52 -1.30 8.36
CA LEU A 73 -4.10 -1.31 7.99
C LEU A 73 -3.71 -2.60 7.26
N GLY A 74 -4.24 -3.75 7.70
CA GLY A 74 -4.08 -5.03 7.00
C GLY A 74 -4.70 -5.03 5.61
N ASN A 75 -5.89 -4.42 5.46
CA ASN A 75 -6.53 -4.25 4.17
C ASN A 75 -5.75 -3.29 3.25
N MET A 76 -5.14 -2.23 3.80
CA MET A 76 -4.25 -1.36 3.05
C MET A 76 -3.01 -2.14 2.56
N ALA A 77 -2.39 -2.95 3.42
CA ALA A 77 -1.29 -3.82 3.00
C ALA A 77 -1.72 -4.85 1.95
N ALA A 78 -2.95 -5.37 2.00
CA ALA A 78 -3.50 -6.24 0.96
C ALA A 78 -3.70 -5.51 -0.38
N ALA A 79 -4.18 -4.24 -0.36
CA ALA A 79 -4.29 -3.41 -1.54
C ALA A 79 -2.92 -3.08 -2.15
N ASP A 80 -1.91 -2.79 -1.32
CA ASP A 80 -0.54 -2.52 -1.77
C ASP A 80 0.16 -3.78 -2.30
N LEU A 81 -0.08 -4.95 -1.71
CA LEU A 81 0.38 -6.24 -2.25
C LEU A 81 -0.26 -6.48 -3.62
N PHE A 82 -1.55 -6.25 -3.76
CA PHE A 82 -2.26 -6.36 -5.03
C PHE A 82 -1.71 -5.35 -6.06
N ALA A 83 -1.37 -4.12 -5.65
CA ALA A 83 -0.69 -3.14 -6.49
C ALA A 83 0.64 -3.67 -7.02
N GLY A 84 1.50 -4.25 -6.18
CA GLY A 84 2.76 -4.85 -6.61
C GLY A 84 2.57 -5.92 -7.70
N VAL A 85 1.54 -6.77 -7.58
CA VAL A 85 1.19 -7.76 -8.62
C VAL A 85 0.66 -7.08 -9.89
N ALA A 86 -0.19 -6.05 -9.75
CA ALA A 86 -0.76 -5.29 -10.86
C ALA A 86 0.33 -4.57 -11.67
N TYR A 87 1.28 -3.91 -10.99
CA TYR A 87 2.41 -3.24 -11.62
C TYR A 87 3.39 -4.22 -12.26
N ALA A 88 3.64 -5.39 -11.64
CA ALA A 88 4.43 -6.45 -12.28
C ALA A 88 3.77 -6.92 -13.59
N ASN A 89 2.45 -7.11 -13.58
CA ASN A 89 1.70 -7.42 -14.80
C ASN A 89 1.82 -6.30 -15.86
N LEU A 90 1.72 -5.03 -15.43
CA LEU A 90 1.92 -3.88 -16.32
C LEU A 90 3.31 -3.90 -16.94
N MET A 91 4.38 -4.06 -16.14
CA MET A 91 5.77 -4.08 -16.61
C MET A 91 6.03 -5.23 -17.60
N LEU A 92 5.53 -6.43 -17.31
CA LEU A 92 5.63 -7.59 -18.18
C LEU A 92 4.84 -7.46 -19.50
N ASN A 93 3.89 -6.53 -19.59
CA ASN A 93 3.06 -6.28 -20.77
C ASN A 93 3.33 -4.89 -21.37
N THR A 94 4.52 -4.35 -21.21
CA THR A 94 4.96 -3.04 -21.72
C THR A 94 6.08 -3.19 -22.76
N GLY A 95 6.47 -2.10 -23.45
CA GLY A 95 7.51 -2.09 -24.48
C GLY A 95 7.10 -2.90 -25.72
N PRO A 96 8.01 -3.68 -26.34
CA PRO A 96 7.72 -4.48 -27.52
C PRO A 96 6.60 -5.51 -27.35
N TRP A 97 6.37 -5.98 -26.12
CA TRP A 97 5.30 -6.94 -25.84
C TRP A 97 3.89 -6.33 -25.95
N THR A 98 3.76 -5.00 -25.89
CA THR A 98 2.48 -4.32 -26.08
C THR A 98 1.85 -4.66 -27.44
N SER A 99 2.64 -4.86 -28.49
CA SER A 99 2.15 -5.20 -29.82
C SER A 99 1.47 -6.57 -29.90
N ARG A 100 1.74 -7.47 -28.94
CA ARG A 100 1.17 -8.82 -28.84
C ARG A 100 -0.08 -8.90 -28.00
N LEU A 101 -0.48 -7.77 -27.36
CA LEU A 101 -1.66 -7.76 -26.50
C LEU A 101 -2.94 -7.79 -27.33
N THR A 102 -3.87 -8.65 -26.90
CA THR A 102 -5.28 -8.51 -27.29
C THR A 102 -5.93 -7.36 -26.49
N LYS A 103 -7.03 -6.79 -27.00
CA LYS A 103 -7.79 -5.73 -26.28
C LYS A 103 -8.17 -6.17 -24.88
N VAL A 104 -8.62 -7.41 -24.71
CA VAL A 104 -9.01 -7.95 -23.40
C VAL A 104 -7.82 -7.93 -22.41
N ARG A 105 -6.64 -8.41 -22.83
CA ARG A 105 -5.44 -8.37 -21.97
C ARG A 105 -5.01 -6.95 -21.66
N TRP A 106 -5.17 -6.03 -22.61
CA TRP A 106 -4.86 -4.63 -22.40
C TRP A 106 -5.79 -4.01 -21.35
N TYR A 107 -7.11 -4.26 -21.43
CA TYR A 107 -8.08 -3.79 -20.42
C TYR A 107 -7.84 -4.43 -19.05
N ILE A 108 -7.53 -5.73 -18.97
CA ILE A 108 -7.18 -6.40 -17.71
C ILE A 108 -5.98 -5.72 -17.07
N ARG A 109 -4.94 -5.41 -17.84
CA ARG A 109 -3.74 -4.71 -17.36
C ARG A 109 -4.10 -3.35 -16.75
N GLY A 110 -4.92 -2.56 -17.43
CA GLY A 110 -5.40 -1.26 -16.94
C GLY A 110 -6.30 -1.41 -15.71
N ALA A 111 -7.28 -2.29 -15.77
CA ALA A 111 -8.21 -2.54 -14.68
C ALA A 111 -7.52 -2.94 -13.37
N LEU A 112 -6.46 -3.76 -13.42
CA LEU A 112 -5.68 -4.13 -12.23
C LEU A 112 -5.06 -2.89 -11.56
N ILE A 113 -4.55 -1.95 -12.34
CA ILE A 113 -3.99 -0.69 -11.81
C ILE A 113 -5.10 0.19 -11.22
N ASP A 114 -6.22 0.36 -11.93
CA ASP A 114 -7.35 1.17 -11.48
C ASP A 114 -7.96 0.62 -10.19
N ILE A 115 -8.11 -0.72 -10.08
CA ILE A 115 -8.58 -1.40 -8.87
C ILE A 115 -7.61 -1.14 -7.71
N SER A 116 -6.31 -1.31 -7.93
CA SER A 116 -5.30 -1.15 -6.86
C SER A 116 -5.28 0.28 -6.32
N LEU A 117 -5.29 1.27 -7.22
CA LEU A 117 -5.31 2.67 -6.80
C LEU A 117 -6.60 3.02 -6.07
N THR A 118 -7.76 2.63 -6.62
CA THR A 118 -9.05 2.92 -5.98
C THR A 118 -9.12 2.28 -4.59
N ALA A 119 -8.63 1.03 -4.43
CA ALA A 119 -8.58 0.38 -3.13
C ALA A 119 -7.66 1.12 -2.16
N SER A 120 -6.48 1.56 -2.58
CA SER A 120 -5.53 2.30 -1.74
C SER A 120 -6.10 3.66 -1.30
N VAL A 121 -6.70 4.44 -2.22
CA VAL A 121 -7.35 5.73 -1.91
C VAL A 121 -8.51 5.54 -0.94
N ALA A 122 -9.37 4.54 -1.18
CA ALA A 122 -10.53 4.26 -0.33
C ALA A 122 -10.12 3.80 1.07
N ASN A 123 -9.04 3.01 1.20
CA ASN A 123 -8.48 2.62 2.49
C ASN A 123 -7.95 3.82 3.27
N LEU A 124 -7.19 4.72 2.61
CA LEU A 124 -6.70 5.95 3.24
C LEU A 124 -7.85 6.85 3.72
N LEU A 125 -8.88 7.00 2.90
CA LEU A 125 -10.08 7.74 3.29
C LEU A 125 -10.78 7.09 4.49
N ALA A 126 -10.92 5.76 4.50
CA ALA A 126 -11.51 5.02 5.61
C ALA A 126 -10.73 5.23 6.91
N VAL A 127 -9.39 5.17 6.86
CA VAL A 127 -8.50 5.46 8.00
C VAL A 127 -8.65 6.92 8.43
N ALA A 128 -8.74 7.87 7.49
CA ALA A 128 -8.93 9.29 7.80
C ALA A 128 -10.25 9.53 8.54
N VAL A 129 -11.35 8.97 8.07
CA VAL A 129 -12.68 9.07 8.70
C VAL A 129 -12.66 8.45 10.09
N GLU A 130 -12.10 7.25 10.24
CA GLU A 130 -12.00 6.58 11.53
C GLU A 130 -11.20 7.39 12.54
N ARG A 131 -10.05 7.91 12.14
CA ARG A 131 -9.22 8.75 13.02
C ARG A 131 -9.91 10.07 13.37
N HIS A 132 -10.55 10.70 12.41
CA HIS A 132 -11.31 11.91 12.66
C HIS A 132 -12.40 11.67 13.72
N GLN A 133 -13.21 10.62 13.56
CA GLN A 133 -14.26 10.27 14.53
C GLN A 133 -13.70 9.96 15.91
N THR A 134 -12.68 9.12 15.99
CA THR A 134 -12.05 8.70 17.26
C THR A 134 -11.49 9.90 18.04
N ILE A 135 -10.81 10.80 17.36
CA ILE A 135 -10.21 11.99 18.01
C ILE A 135 -11.26 13.02 18.42
N MET A 136 -12.28 13.27 17.56
CA MET A 136 -13.35 14.23 17.88
C MET A 136 -14.23 13.76 19.05
N THR A 137 -14.42 12.45 19.23
CA THR A 137 -15.19 11.90 20.36
C THR A 137 -14.36 11.69 21.62
N MET A 138 -13.06 12.05 21.61
CA MET A 138 -12.10 11.83 22.71
C MET A 138 -12.07 10.38 23.23
N GLN A 139 -12.42 9.42 22.39
CA GLN A 139 -12.38 8.01 22.77
C GLN A 139 -10.97 7.44 22.63
N GLN A 140 -10.52 6.72 23.65
CA GLN A 140 -9.19 6.10 23.69
C GLN A 140 -9.07 4.93 22.71
N HIS A 141 -10.19 4.34 22.31
CA HIS A 141 -10.27 3.21 21.37
C HIS A 141 -11.13 3.58 20.17
N SER A 142 -10.88 2.89 19.04
CA SER A 142 -11.67 3.05 17.82
C SER A 142 -13.19 2.97 18.09
N THR A 143 -13.94 3.91 17.55
CA THR A 143 -15.41 3.92 17.58
C THR A 143 -16.03 2.83 16.71
N MET A 144 -15.25 2.22 15.82
CA MET A 144 -15.71 1.20 14.88
C MET A 144 -15.76 -0.19 15.52
N THR A 145 -16.87 -0.89 15.29
CA THR A 145 -16.99 -2.32 15.60
C THR A 145 -16.32 -3.16 14.51
N LYS A 146 -15.86 -4.37 14.84
CA LYS A 146 -15.28 -5.31 13.85
C LYS A 146 -16.22 -5.54 12.65
N ARG A 147 -17.54 -5.65 12.89
CA ARG A 147 -18.55 -5.83 11.83
C ARG A 147 -18.57 -4.63 10.85
N ARG A 148 -18.52 -3.39 11.36
CA ARG A 148 -18.49 -2.18 10.53
C ARG A 148 -17.22 -2.11 9.69
N VAL A 149 -16.07 -2.44 10.27
CA VAL A 149 -14.79 -2.47 9.53
C VAL A 149 -14.83 -3.52 8.43
N LEU A 150 -15.32 -4.73 8.71
CA LEU A 150 -15.43 -5.78 7.70
C LEU A 150 -16.36 -5.38 6.55
N LEU A 151 -17.51 -4.80 6.86
CA LEU A 151 -18.44 -4.28 5.84
C LEU A 151 -17.76 -3.20 4.98
N LEU A 152 -17.02 -2.28 5.62
CA LEU A 152 -16.28 -1.23 4.92
C LEU A 152 -15.22 -1.81 3.99
N ILE A 153 -14.48 -2.83 4.42
CA ILE A 153 -13.50 -3.55 3.57
C ILE A 153 -14.19 -4.15 2.34
N VAL A 154 -15.32 -4.83 2.52
CA VAL A 154 -16.09 -5.38 1.40
C VAL A 154 -16.53 -4.27 0.44
N CYS A 155 -17.06 -3.16 0.96
CA CYS A 155 -17.46 -2.00 0.13
C CYS A 155 -16.26 -1.43 -0.65
N ILE A 156 -15.08 -1.30 -0.03
CA ILE A 156 -13.86 -0.82 -0.69
C ILE A 156 -13.54 -1.70 -1.90
N TRP A 157 -13.50 -3.01 -1.75
CA TRP A 157 -13.17 -3.92 -2.85
C TRP A 157 -14.24 -3.95 -3.94
N VAL A 158 -15.53 -3.92 -3.58
CA VAL A 158 -16.63 -3.86 -4.56
C VAL A 158 -16.52 -2.59 -5.39
N VAL A 159 -16.36 -1.42 -4.75
CA VAL A 159 -16.21 -0.14 -5.47
C VAL A 159 -14.97 -0.15 -6.34
N SER A 160 -13.84 -0.67 -5.86
CA SER A 160 -12.58 -0.73 -6.61
C SER A 160 -12.72 -1.59 -7.87
N ILE A 161 -13.35 -2.75 -7.76
CA ILE A 161 -13.59 -3.65 -8.92
C ILE A 161 -14.52 -2.97 -9.92
N LEU A 162 -15.59 -2.35 -9.47
CA LEU A 162 -16.50 -1.62 -10.36
C LEU A 162 -15.79 -0.50 -11.10
N MET A 163 -14.97 0.30 -10.41
CA MET A 163 -14.19 1.38 -11.02
C MET A 163 -13.18 0.89 -12.05
N GLY A 164 -12.52 -0.24 -11.80
CA GLY A 164 -11.60 -0.83 -12.78
C GLY A 164 -12.29 -1.44 -14.02
N LEU A 165 -13.57 -1.83 -13.91
CA LEU A 165 -14.34 -2.38 -15.02
C LEU A 165 -15.02 -1.31 -15.89
N ILE A 166 -15.27 -0.13 -15.36
CA ILE A 166 -15.96 0.97 -16.07
C ILE A 166 -15.31 1.29 -17.42
N PRO A 167 -13.97 1.45 -17.56
CA PRO A 167 -13.38 1.79 -18.86
C PRO A 167 -13.66 0.75 -19.93
N SER A 168 -13.58 -0.53 -19.60
CA SER A 168 -13.75 -1.61 -20.57
C SER A 168 -15.20 -1.81 -21.01
N ILE A 169 -16.19 -1.49 -20.16
CA ILE A 169 -17.59 -1.80 -20.41
C ILE A 169 -18.33 -0.57 -20.93
N PHE A 170 -18.15 0.59 -20.30
CA PHE A 170 -18.98 1.77 -20.52
C PHE A 170 -18.24 2.97 -21.12
N TRP A 171 -16.95 3.17 -20.75
CA TRP A 171 -16.18 4.36 -21.10
C TRP A 171 -14.88 4.03 -21.86
N ASN A 172 -15.01 3.12 -22.83
CA ASN A 172 -13.97 2.92 -23.85
C ASN A 172 -14.18 3.91 -25.01
N CYS A 173 -13.13 4.08 -25.80
CA CYS A 173 -13.18 4.95 -26.98
C CYS A 173 -13.21 4.17 -28.31
N GLU A 174 -13.57 2.89 -28.28
CA GLU A 174 -13.51 2.01 -29.46
C GLU A 174 -14.40 2.48 -30.59
N CYS A 175 -15.50 3.18 -30.31
CA CYS A 175 -16.45 3.70 -31.29
C CYS A 175 -16.31 5.21 -31.56
N ASP A 176 -15.50 5.92 -30.79
CA ASP A 176 -15.20 7.34 -30.98
C ASP A 176 -13.70 7.57 -30.75
N LEU A 177 -12.93 7.41 -31.82
CA LEU A 177 -11.47 7.52 -31.78
C LEU A 177 -10.99 8.91 -31.34
N ASN A 178 -11.78 9.95 -31.55
CA ASN A 178 -11.43 11.31 -31.14
C ASN A 178 -11.49 11.50 -29.62
N ASP A 179 -12.23 10.62 -28.93
CA ASP A 179 -12.30 10.58 -27.46
C ASP A 179 -11.21 9.67 -26.85
N CYS A 180 -10.33 9.06 -27.66
CA CYS A 180 -9.26 8.23 -27.14
C CYS A 180 -8.15 9.07 -26.48
N SER A 181 -7.69 8.56 -25.34
CA SER A 181 -6.53 9.08 -24.61
C SER A 181 -5.22 8.81 -25.39
N THR A 182 -4.23 9.67 -25.22
CA THR A 182 -2.89 9.44 -25.77
C THR A 182 -2.04 8.60 -24.80
N VAL A 183 -2.24 8.76 -23.50
CA VAL A 183 -1.55 7.99 -22.45
C VAL A 183 -2.09 6.56 -22.40
N ALA A 184 -3.43 6.40 -22.41
CA ALA A 184 -4.10 5.10 -22.37
C ALA A 184 -5.01 4.91 -23.61
N PRO A 185 -4.48 4.48 -24.75
CA PRO A 185 -5.12 4.61 -26.08
C PRO A 185 -6.47 3.91 -26.30
N LEU A 186 -6.92 3.07 -25.37
CA LEU A 186 -8.25 2.45 -25.43
C LEU A 186 -9.23 3.05 -24.42
N TYR A 187 -8.77 3.90 -23.50
CA TYR A 187 -9.63 4.60 -22.54
C TYR A 187 -10.16 5.89 -23.14
N SER A 188 -11.42 6.22 -22.79
CA SER A 188 -12.01 7.52 -23.09
C SER A 188 -11.34 8.64 -22.28
N ARG A 189 -11.05 9.76 -22.93
CA ARG A 189 -10.55 10.99 -22.28
C ARG A 189 -11.49 11.46 -21.15
N ARG A 190 -12.81 11.31 -21.35
CA ARG A 190 -13.83 11.66 -20.34
C ARG A 190 -13.70 10.83 -19.10
N PHE A 191 -13.40 9.53 -19.24
CA PHE A 191 -13.13 8.67 -18.09
C PHE A 191 -11.90 9.13 -17.32
N LEU A 192 -10.80 9.45 -18.01
CA LEU A 192 -9.56 9.89 -17.35
C LEU A 192 -9.77 11.22 -16.60
N ILE A 193 -10.49 12.16 -17.16
CA ILE A 193 -10.86 13.42 -16.49
C ILE A 193 -11.68 13.12 -15.23
N PHE A 194 -12.74 12.34 -15.37
CA PHE A 194 -13.62 11.96 -14.24
C PHE A 194 -12.80 11.31 -13.13
N TRP A 195 -11.99 10.33 -13.48
CA TRP A 195 -11.20 9.55 -12.53
C TRP A 195 -10.13 10.40 -11.82
N ALA A 196 -9.40 11.24 -12.56
CA ALA A 196 -8.41 12.14 -12.00
C ALA A 196 -9.06 13.18 -11.05
N VAL A 197 -10.15 13.82 -11.48
CA VAL A 197 -10.87 14.81 -10.66
C VAL A 197 -11.44 14.17 -9.39
N LEU A 198 -12.03 12.96 -9.49
CA LEU A 198 -12.56 12.25 -8.33
C LEU A 198 -11.46 11.98 -7.29
N ASN A 199 -10.30 11.47 -7.72
CA ASN A 199 -9.20 11.19 -6.82
C ASN A 199 -8.61 12.46 -6.20
N LEU A 200 -8.44 13.53 -6.97
CA LEU A 200 -7.98 14.83 -6.46
C LEU A 200 -8.97 15.41 -5.43
N LEU A 201 -10.27 15.28 -5.65
CA LEU A 201 -11.30 15.70 -4.70
C LEU A 201 -11.20 14.91 -3.39
N VAL A 202 -11.02 13.58 -3.45
CA VAL A 202 -10.81 12.75 -2.27
C VAL A 202 -9.55 13.19 -1.51
N PHE A 203 -8.46 13.55 -2.20
CA PHE A 203 -7.25 14.08 -1.56
C PHE A 203 -7.52 15.38 -0.80
N VAL A 204 -8.26 16.32 -1.42
CA VAL A 204 -8.64 17.58 -0.76
C VAL A 204 -9.47 17.30 0.50
N ILE A 205 -10.43 16.37 0.45
CA ILE A 205 -11.23 15.96 1.61
C ILE A 205 -10.33 15.39 2.72
N MET A 206 -9.39 14.49 2.39
CA MET A 206 -8.47 13.95 3.39
C MET A 206 -7.58 15.02 4.01
N VAL A 207 -7.01 15.92 3.21
CA VAL A 207 -6.22 17.06 3.72
C VAL A 207 -7.04 17.93 4.65
N ALA A 208 -8.30 18.25 4.29
CA ALA A 208 -9.19 19.04 5.14
C ALA A 208 -9.48 18.34 6.48
N MET A 209 -9.75 17.03 6.45
CA MET A 209 -9.99 16.24 7.67
C MET A 209 -8.76 16.22 8.58
N TYR A 210 -7.56 15.99 8.05
CA TYR A 210 -6.34 15.98 8.87
C TYR A 210 -5.95 17.38 9.37
N THR A 211 -6.18 18.42 8.59
CA THR A 211 -6.01 19.81 9.05
C THR A 211 -6.96 20.10 10.20
N HIS A 212 -8.23 19.69 10.11
CA HIS A 212 -9.22 19.85 11.19
C HIS A 212 -8.77 19.12 12.47
N ILE A 213 -8.35 17.85 12.35
CA ILE A 213 -7.81 17.10 13.50
C ILE A 213 -6.60 17.81 14.10
N PHE A 214 -5.66 18.28 13.28
CA PHE A 214 -4.45 18.97 13.75
C PHE A 214 -4.79 20.26 14.51
N CYS A 215 -5.69 21.08 13.99
CA CYS A 215 -6.14 22.28 14.65
C CYS A 215 -6.85 21.99 15.99
N TYR A 216 -7.70 20.96 16.01
CA TYR A 216 -8.40 20.52 17.21
C TYR A 216 -7.44 20.05 18.30
N VAL A 217 -6.49 19.16 17.98
CA VAL A 217 -5.50 18.65 18.92
C VAL A 217 -4.62 19.79 19.45
N ARG A 218 -4.18 20.72 18.59
CA ARG A 218 -3.42 21.90 19.01
C ARG A 218 -4.22 22.82 19.94
N TYR A 219 -5.49 23.04 19.63
CA TYR A 219 -6.37 23.84 20.49
C TYR A 219 -6.53 23.18 21.86
N GLN A 220 -6.82 21.88 21.90
CA GLN A 220 -6.99 21.12 23.14
C GLN A 220 -5.70 21.09 23.98
N SER A 221 -4.55 20.87 23.37
CA SER A 221 -3.24 20.86 24.02
C SER A 221 -2.90 22.21 24.67
N ARG A 222 -3.28 23.32 24.04
CA ARG A 222 -3.11 24.68 24.63
C ARG A 222 -4.01 24.90 25.84
N LYS A 223 -5.24 24.34 25.82
CA LYS A 223 -6.19 24.48 26.92
C LYS A 223 -5.81 23.63 28.14
N SER A 224 -5.19 22.45 27.89
CA SER A 224 -4.89 21.42 28.89
C SER A 224 -3.48 21.54 29.51
N SER A 225 -2.77 22.63 29.31
CA SER A 225 -1.38 22.83 29.79
C SER A 225 -1.20 22.78 31.32
N GLN A 226 -2.25 22.51 32.10
CA GLN A 226 -2.24 22.51 33.57
C GLN A 226 -2.34 21.12 34.24
N HIS A 227 -2.54 20.00 33.49
CA HIS A 227 -2.65 18.66 34.08
C HIS A 227 -1.73 17.64 33.44
N THR A 228 -0.91 16.96 34.26
CA THR A 228 0.14 15.98 33.82
C THR A 228 -0.40 14.73 33.11
N SER A 229 -1.60 14.24 33.45
CA SER A 229 -2.21 13.07 32.81
C SER A 229 -2.67 13.34 31.35
N GLU A 230 -3.08 14.58 31.08
CA GLU A 230 -3.49 15.02 29.74
C GLU A 230 -2.28 15.24 28.82
N MET A 231 -1.10 15.51 29.38
CA MET A 231 0.14 15.69 28.61
C MET A 231 0.57 14.37 27.94
N HIS A 232 0.42 13.21 28.59
CA HIS A 232 0.74 11.91 28.01
C HIS A 232 -0.22 11.53 26.87
N TYR A 233 -1.52 11.83 27.02
CA TYR A 233 -2.53 11.64 25.97
C TYR A 233 -2.21 12.51 24.74
N SER A 234 -1.92 13.78 24.95
CA SER A 234 -1.53 14.73 23.90
C SER A 234 -0.31 14.26 23.11
N GLN A 235 0.72 13.73 23.78
CA GLN A 235 1.93 13.24 23.12
C GLN A 235 1.68 11.97 22.29
N THR A 236 0.81 11.07 22.73
CA THR A 236 0.42 9.86 21.99
C THR A 236 -0.36 10.22 20.73
N VAL A 237 -1.32 11.15 20.84
CA VAL A 237 -2.09 11.64 19.69
C VAL A 237 -1.18 12.38 18.70
N ASP A 238 -0.25 13.20 19.18
CA ASP A 238 0.71 13.92 18.32
C ASP A 238 1.61 12.96 17.51
N ASN A 239 2.07 11.88 18.13
CA ASN A 239 2.85 10.85 17.43
C ASN A 239 2.03 10.08 16.38
N LEU A 240 0.78 9.76 16.69
CA LEU A 240 -0.14 9.13 15.75
C LEU A 240 -0.41 10.06 14.56
N MET A 241 -0.68 11.33 14.82
CA MET A 241 -0.91 12.35 13.79
C MET A 241 0.28 12.50 12.84
N LYS A 242 1.51 12.56 13.38
CA LYS A 242 2.72 12.60 12.55
C LYS A 242 2.82 11.42 11.60
N THR A 243 2.46 10.22 12.06
CA THR A 243 2.47 9.01 11.23
C THR A 243 1.48 9.12 10.07
N ILE A 244 0.26 9.55 10.37
CA ILE A 244 -0.82 9.65 9.37
C ILE A 244 -0.49 10.73 8.34
N VAL A 245 0.01 11.90 8.79
CA VAL A 245 0.42 12.99 7.88
C VAL A 245 1.56 12.52 6.95
N MET A 246 2.48 11.69 7.44
CA MET A 246 3.53 11.13 6.59
C MET A 246 2.96 10.17 5.54
N VAL A 247 2.03 9.28 5.92
CA VAL A 247 1.38 8.35 4.96
C VAL A 247 0.61 9.13 3.91
N LEU A 248 -0.23 10.08 4.32
CA LEU A 248 -0.99 10.92 3.38
C LEU A 248 -0.07 11.77 2.50
N GLY A 249 0.95 12.41 3.09
CA GLY A 249 1.91 13.23 2.34
C GLY A 249 2.64 12.43 1.28
N ALA A 250 3.12 11.25 1.63
CA ALA A 250 3.76 10.34 0.67
C ALA A 250 2.79 9.92 -0.45
N PHE A 251 1.55 9.59 -0.09
CA PHE A 251 0.51 9.23 -1.06
C PHE A 251 0.25 10.38 -2.05
N VAL A 252 0.03 11.60 -1.55
CA VAL A 252 -0.19 12.78 -2.40
C VAL A 252 1.01 13.04 -3.31
N ILE A 253 2.23 12.98 -2.78
CA ILE A 253 3.47 13.19 -3.58
C ILE A 253 3.61 12.13 -4.68
N CYS A 254 3.33 10.86 -4.36
CA CYS A 254 3.51 9.77 -5.30
C CYS A 254 2.44 9.76 -6.41
N TRP A 255 1.19 10.11 -6.09
CA TRP A 255 0.08 9.98 -7.03
C TRP A 255 -0.29 11.25 -7.78
N THR A 256 -0.07 12.44 -7.20
CA THR A 256 -0.44 13.71 -7.85
C THR A 256 0.20 13.89 -9.24
N PRO A 257 1.49 13.56 -9.46
CA PRO A 257 2.07 13.69 -10.80
C PRO A 257 1.32 12.85 -11.85
N GLY A 258 0.98 11.62 -11.53
CA GLY A 258 0.21 10.73 -12.41
C GLY A 258 -1.20 11.26 -12.68
N LEU A 259 -1.92 11.70 -11.65
CA LEU A 259 -3.27 12.25 -11.80
C LEU A 259 -3.29 13.54 -12.62
N VAL A 260 -2.30 14.41 -12.45
CA VAL A 260 -2.15 15.63 -13.25
C VAL A 260 -1.84 15.26 -14.71
N THR A 261 -0.98 14.28 -14.95
CA THR A 261 -0.67 13.79 -16.30
C THR A 261 -1.93 13.25 -16.99
N LEU A 262 -2.74 12.44 -16.29
CA LEU A 262 -4.01 11.93 -16.83
C LEU A 262 -5.02 13.05 -17.09
N LEU A 263 -5.09 14.05 -16.23
CA LEU A 263 -5.96 15.20 -16.40
C LEU A 263 -5.55 16.05 -17.60
N LEU A 264 -4.25 16.31 -17.77
CA LEU A 264 -3.72 17.04 -18.91
C LEU A 264 -3.97 16.29 -20.23
N ASP A 265 -3.75 14.97 -20.27
CA ASP A 265 -4.08 14.14 -21.42
C ASP A 265 -5.58 14.20 -21.76
N GLY A 266 -6.44 14.08 -20.72
CA GLY A 266 -7.87 14.19 -20.88
C GLY A 266 -8.33 15.54 -21.46
N LEU A 267 -7.77 16.65 -21.01
CA LEU A 267 -8.14 18.01 -21.43
C LEU A 267 -7.52 18.42 -22.75
N LEU A 268 -6.22 18.19 -22.94
CA LEU A 268 -5.46 18.67 -24.09
C LEU A 268 -5.33 17.61 -25.20
N GLY A 269 -5.48 16.34 -24.89
CA GLY A 269 -5.33 15.24 -25.85
C GLY A 269 -3.95 15.21 -26.49
N LYS A 270 -3.89 15.17 -27.83
CA LYS A 270 -2.64 15.06 -28.59
C LYS A 270 -1.68 16.23 -28.39
N ASP A 271 -2.15 17.39 -27.99
CA ASP A 271 -1.33 18.58 -27.71
C ASP A 271 -0.63 18.49 -26.34
N SER A 272 -0.89 17.45 -25.56
CA SER A 272 -0.27 17.23 -24.27
C SER A 272 1.08 16.50 -24.40
N HIS A 273 2.09 16.91 -23.62
CA HIS A 273 3.34 16.17 -23.45
C HIS A 273 3.21 15.06 -22.38
N ALA A 274 2.00 14.61 -22.10
CA ALA A 274 1.70 13.65 -21.02
C ALA A 274 2.43 12.31 -21.21
N ASN A 275 2.61 11.86 -22.46
CA ASN A 275 3.31 10.63 -22.79
C ASN A 275 4.79 10.60 -22.36
N ASP A 276 5.43 11.78 -22.29
CA ASP A 276 6.86 11.88 -21.94
C ASP A 276 7.09 11.58 -20.47
N PHE A 277 6.10 11.88 -19.62
CA PHE A 277 6.14 11.73 -18.17
C PHE A 277 5.50 10.45 -17.65
N GLU A 278 4.68 9.75 -18.44
CA GLU A 278 3.90 8.58 -18.04
C GLU A 278 4.73 7.54 -17.28
N LYS A 279 5.88 7.14 -17.84
CA LYS A 279 6.74 6.10 -17.25
C LYS A 279 7.29 6.50 -15.89
N PHE A 280 7.67 7.77 -15.72
CA PHE A 280 8.15 8.29 -14.43
C PHE A 280 7.03 8.35 -13.41
N CYS A 281 5.83 8.80 -13.81
CA CYS A 281 4.66 8.84 -12.94
C CYS A 281 4.27 7.45 -12.45
N LEU A 282 4.33 6.43 -13.31
CA LEU A 282 4.04 5.05 -12.94
C LEU A 282 5.04 4.52 -11.90
N VAL A 283 6.35 4.75 -12.07
CA VAL A 283 7.36 4.31 -11.10
C VAL A 283 7.19 5.04 -9.77
N ILE A 284 6.92 6.33 -9.78
CA ILE A 284 6.69 7.10 -8.55
C ILE A 284 5.42 6.60 -7.83
N ALA A 285 4.35 6.33 -8.58
CA ALA A 285 3.11 5.80 -8.04
C ALA A 285 3.29 4.41 -7.41
N GLU A 286 4.10 3.54 -8.03
CA GLU A 286 4.45 2.22 -7.48
C GLU A 286 5.21 2.33 -6.16
N CYS A 287 6.12 3.30 -6.01
CA CYS A 287 6.86 3.55 -4.78
C CYS A 287 5.94 3.86 -3.58
N ASN A 288 4.73 4.36 -3.82
CA ASN A 288 3.75 4.60 -2.74
C ASN A 288 3.49 3.35 -1.89
N SER A 289 3.36 2.19 -2.53
CA SER A 289 3.07 0.94 -1.85
C SER A 289 4.22 0.42 -0.97
N LEU A 290 5.44 0.97 -1.12
CA LEU A 290 6.57 0.75 -0.22
C LEU A 290 6.56 1.65 1.01
N VAL A 291 5.97 2.83 0.90
CA VAL A 291 6.03 3.85 1.96
C VAL A 291 5.31 3.37 3.22
N ASN A 292 4.16 2.68 3.07
CA ASN A 292 3.35 2.22 4.19
C ASN A 292 4.11 1.26 5.13
N PRO A 293 4.71 0.14 4.66
CA PRO A 293 5.53 -0.74 5.49
C PRO A 293 6.71 -0.03 6.16
N ILE A 294 7.36 0.90 5.45
CA ILE A 294 8.49 1.69 5.98
C ILE A 294 8.01 2.56 7.15
N ILE A 295 6.93 3.31 6.96
CA ILE A 295 6.38 4.18 8.02
C ILE A 295 5.97 3.35 9.24
N TYR A 296 5.30 2.20 9.06
CA TYR A 296 4.91 1.34 10.17
C TYR A 296 6.13 0.80 10.92
N SER A 297 7.17 0.36 10.21
CA SER A 297 8.41 -0.13 10.83
C SER A 297 9.18 0.95 11.58
N LEU A 298 9.10 2.21 11.16
CA LEU A 298 9.78 3.33 11.81
C LEU A 298 9.00 3.89 13.01
N ARG A 299 7.67 3.90 12.93
CA ARG A 299 6.81 4.62 13.89
C ARG A 299 6.16 3.71 14.93
N ASP A 300 5.83 2.48 14.58
CA ASP A 300 5.19 1.52 15.48
C ASP A 300 6.24 0.57 16.06
N LYS A 301 6.52 0.71 17.38
CA LYS A 301 7.51 -0.11 18.09
C LYS A 301 7.10 -1.59 18.12
N GLU A 302 5.81 -1.89 18.27
CA GLU A 302 5.28 -3.25 18.29
C GLU A 302 5.42 -3.91 16.90
N MET A 303 5.09 -3.16 15.85
CA MET A 303 5.24 -3.63 14.48
C MET A 303 6.72 -3.92 14.17
N ARG A 304 7.63 -3.02 14.56
CA ARG A 304 9.07 -3.20 14.41
C ARG A 304 9.58 -4.44 15.13
N SER A 305 9.16 -4.65 16.38
CA SER A 305 9.52 -5.82 17.18
C SER A 305 9.02 -7.11 16.52
N THR A 306 7.78 -7.10 16.04
CA THR A 306 7.17 -8.23 15.34
C THR A 306 7.90 -8.55 14.03
N PHE A 307 8.28 -7.54 13.25
CA PHE A 307 9.10 -7.71 12.04
C PHE A 307 10.45 -8.34 12.33
N LYS A 308 11.18 -7.85 13.35
CA LYS A 308 12.45 -8.46 13.79
C LYS A 308 12.26 -9.93 14.15
N SER A 309 11.23 -10.26 14.91
CA SER A 309 10.91 -11.63 15.30
C SER A 309 10.64 -12.54 14.09
N ILE A 310 9.85 -12.06 13.12
CA ILE A 310 9.57 -12.81 11.88
C ILE A 310 10.85 -13.03 11.08
N LEU A 311 11.66 -12.00 10.89
CA LEU A 311 12.93 -12.09 10.15
C LEU A 311 13.93 -13.03 10.83
N CYS A 312 14.09 -12.93 12.18
CA CYS A 312 14.94 -13.86 12.93
C CYS A 312 14.47 -15.31 12.81
N CYS A 313 13.17 -15.55 12.85
CA CYS A 313 12.60 -16.89 12.66
C CYS A 313 12.91 -17.44 11.25
N LEU A 314 12.76 -16.61 10.21
CA LEU A 314 13.08 -17.00 8.84
C LEU A 314 14.59 -17.27 8.67
N CYS A 315 15.46 -16.41 9.20
CA CYS A 315 16.91 -16.60 9.15
C CYS A 315 17.37 -17.88 9.90
N ARG A 316 16.80 -18.17 11.08
CA ARG A 316 17.10 -19.41 11.82
C ARG A 316 16.68 -20.66 11.04
N LYS A 317 15.53 -20.63 10.35
CA LYS A 317 15.09 -21.74 9.50
C LYS A 317 16.01 -21.93 8.28
N CYS A 318 16.37 -20.85 7.59
CA CYS A 318 17.30 -20.92 6.44
C CYS A 318 18.67 -21.45 6.88
N LEU A 319 19.23 -21.00 8.01
CA LEU A 319 20.52 -21.48 8.55
C LEU A 319 20.44 -22.91 9.08
N GLY A 320 19.32 -23.31 9.71
CA GLY A 320 19.07 -24.67 10.17
C GLY A 320 18.93 -25.65 9.00
N GLN A 321 18.25 -25.25 7.94
CA GLN A 321 18.09 -26.05 6.73
C GLN A 321 19.40 -26.20 5.95
N GLN A 322 20.24 -25.14 5.93
CA GLN A 322 21.56 -25.19 5.31
C GLN A 322 22.52 -26.13 6.08
N ARG A 323 22.45 -26.19 7.42
CA ARG A 323 23.20 -27.15 8.24
C ARG A 323 22.70 -28.57 8.08
N ALA A 324 21.37 -28.79 7.93
CA ALA A 324 20.80 -30.10 7.65
C ALA A 324 21.17 -30.60 6.25
N PHE A 325 21.22 -29.71 5.24
CA PHE A 325 21.63 -30.06 3.88
C PHE A 325 23.14 -30.39 3.76
N SER A 326 23.96 -29.82 4.64
CA SER A 326 25.41 -30.14 4.72
C SER A 326 25.71 -31.42 5.48
N SER A 327 24.74 -32.01 6.19
CA SER A 327 24.93 -33.17 7.07
C SER A 327 24.15 -34.42 6.70
N VAL A 328 23.40 -34.42 5.61
CA VAL A 328 22.61 -35.60 5.19
C VAL A 328 22.69 -35.85 3.68
N GLU A 329 23.47 -36.85 3.32
CA GLU A 329 23.15 -37.72 2.20
C GLU A 329 21.90 -38.53 2.58
N ILE A 330 20.91 -38.56 1.64
CA ILE A 330 19.81 -39.53 1.51
C ILE A 330 18.56 -39.32 2.40
N ASN A 331 17.47 -39.06 1.67
CA ASN A 331 16.03 -39.10 1.90
C ASN A 331 15.30 -37.85 2.46
N PRO A 332 14.36 -37.29 1.68
CA PRO A 332 13.53 -36.17 2.09
C PRO A 332 12.19 -36.65 2.68
N PRO A 333 11.76 -36.15 3.82
CA PRO A 333 10.35 -35.98 4.10
C PRO A 333 9.92 -34.53 3.87
N PHE A 334 8.76 -34.35 3.31
CA PHE A 334 8.09 -33.08 3.09
C PHE A 334 7.98 -32.25 4.39
N PRO A 335 8.19 -30.93 4.38
CA PRO A 335 8.13 -30.13 5.60
C PRO A 335 6.71 -29.57 5.86
N GLU A 336 6.03 -30.15 6.84
CA GLU A 336 4.81 -29.60 7.46
C GLU A 336 5.06 -28.39 8.41
N ASP A 337 6.28 -27.86 8.55
CA ASP A 337 6.71 -27.11 9.72
C ASP A 337 6.82 -25.59 9.56
N ILE A 338 6.21 -24.97 8.55
CA ILE A 338 6.10 -23.50 8.54
C ILE A 338 5.19 -23.00 9.68
N PHE A 339 4.22 -23.82 10.09
CA PHE A 339 3.33 -23.51 11.22
C PHE A 339 3.92 -23.79 12.62
N GLY A 340 4.83 -24.72 12.76
CA GLY A 340 5.38 -25.13 14.08
C GLY A 340 6.27 -24.09 14.78
N CYS A 341 7.05 -23.26 14.06
CA CYS A 341 7.77 -22.13 14.69
C CYS A 341 6.82 -21.01 15.14
N LEU A 342 5.61 -20.99 14.57
CA LEU A 342 4.58 -20.03 14.90
C LEU A 342 3.86 -20.41 16.21
N HIS A 343 3.71 -21.71 16.52
CA HIS A 343 3.03 -22.22 17.71
C HIS A 343 3.86 -22.13 19.00
N LYS A 344 5.19 -22.27 18.92
CA LYS A 344 6.08 -22.15 20.10
C LYS A 344 6.12 -20.74 20.73
N PHE A 345 5.54 -19.75 20.09
CA PHE A 345 5.44 -18.38 20.63
C PHE A 345 4.22 -18.19 21.54
N GLU A 346 3.22 -19.10 21.49
CA GLU A 346 2.05 -19.06 22.37
C GLU A 346 2.33 -19.69 23.73
N ASP A 347 3.13 -20.75 23.80
CA ASP A 347 3.39 -21.49 25.04
C ASP A 347 4.42 -20.80 25.96
N ALA A 348 5.21 -19.86 25.46
CA ALA A 348 6.22 -19.13 26.27
C ALA A 348 5.64 -17.98 27.13
N ARG A 349 4.33 -17.74 27.11
CA ARG A 349 3.66 -16.64 27.84
C ARG A 349 2.89 -17.05 29.09
N GLY A 350 2.95 -18.30 29.48
CA GLY A 350 2.23 -18.85 30.64
C GLY A 350 3.02 -18.96 31.95
N SER A 351 4.26 -18.52 32.06
CA SER A 351 5.01 -18.56 33.31
C SER A 351 6.13 -17.52 33.33
N PRO A 352 6.27 -16.73 34.41
CA PRO A 352 7.40 -15.85 34.58
C PRO A 352 8.57 -16.66 35.15
N GLN A 353 9.33 -17.32 34.29
CA GLN A 353 10.63 -17.86 34.68
C GLN A 353 11.72 -17.35 33.74
N ASN A 354 12.65 -16.60 34.37
CA ASN A 354 13.97 -16.23 33.95
C ASN A 354 14.62 -17.24 32.99
N THR A 355 14.81 -16.86 31.75
CA THR A 355 15.94 -17.33 30.95
C THR A 355 16.38 -16.18 30.05
N ASN A 356 17.36 -15.44 30.55
CA ASN A 356 18.26 -14.63 29.73
C ASN A 356 18.90 -15.57 28.71
N ASN A 357 18.63 -15.33 27.43
CA ASN A 357 19.50 -15.69 26.34
C ASN A 357 19.43 -14.55 25.33
N ASP A 358 20.27 -13.60 25.62
CA ASP A 358 20.61 -12.46 24.81
C ASP A 358 21.31 -12.92 23.53
N CYS A 359 20.87 -12.38 22.42
CA CYS A 359 21.72 -12.17 21.27
C CYS A 359 22.42 -10.82 21.52
N ASP A 360 23.42 -10.80 22.41
CA ASP A 360 24.30 -9.65 22.56
C ASP A 360 25.66 -9.93 22.00
N ASP A 361 26.09 -8.98 21.19
CA ASP A 361 27.42 -8.81 20.68
C ASP A 361 28.40 -8.50 21.81
N ALA A 362 29.58 -9.12 21.69
CA ALA A 362 30.75 -8.79 22.46
C ALA A 362 31.22 -7.37 22.15
N ARG A 363 31.27 -6.52 23.18
CA ARG A 363 32.39 -5.60 23.44
C ARG A 363 32.25 -5.02 24.84
N GLY A 364 33.36 -5.21 25.61
CA GLY A 364 33.52 -4.86 27.00
C GLY A 364 33.50 -3.36 27.27
N ASP A 365 33.13 -3.09 28.51
CA ASP A 365 34.01 -2.35 29.41
C ASP A 365 33.46 -2.40 30.85
N THR A 366 34.39 -2.62 31.75
CA THR A 366 34.29 -2.77 33.20
C THR A 366 33.97 -1.45 33.89
N ALA A 367 33.00 -1.47 34.83
CA ALA A 367 33.09 -0.63 36.02
C ALA A 367 32.26 -1.21 37.18
N VAL A 368 33.00 -1.57 38.22
CA VAL A 368 32.56 -1.98 39.56
C VAL A 368 31.93 -0.80 40.29
N TYR A 369 30.77 -1.00 40.96
CA TYR A 369 30.47 -0.26 42.17
C TYR A 369 29.68 -1.13 43.17
N LYS A 370 30.17 -1.07 44.40
CA LYS A 370 29.80 -1.85 45.59
C LYS A 370 28.50 -1.42 46.24
N SER A 371 27.84 -2.41 46.82
CA SER A 371 26.89 -2.45 47.90
C SER A 371 27.02 -1.42 49.02
N SER A 372 25.91 -0.92 49.56
CA SER A 372 25.69 -0.83 51.02
C SER A 372 24.19 -0.85 51.34
N ASN A 373 23.87 -1.77 52.25
CA ASN A 373 22.63 -1.93 53.01
C ASN A 373 22.41 -0.76 53.96
N THR A 374 21.14 -0.34 54.15
CA THR A 374 20.58 -0.08 55.49
C THR A 374 19.05 -0.04 55.39
N GLY A 375 18.41 -0.87 56.19
CA GLY A 375 16.99 -0.90 56.41
C GLY A 375 16.51 0.19 57.39
N ILE A 376 15.19 0.37 57.40
CA ILE A 376 14.35 0.63 58.59
C ILE A 376 12.89 0.58 58.13
N ARG A 377 12.07 -0.23 58.79
CA ARG A 377 10.60 -0.22 58.85
C ARG A 377 10.19 0.61 60.11
N PRO A 378 8.85 0.72 60.43
CA PRO A 378 7.75 1.44 59.79
C PRO A 378 7.12 2.44 60.79
N VAL A 379 6.24 3.29 60.27
CA VAL A 379 4.96 3.64 60.94
C VAL A 379 3.98 4.02 59.83
#